data_e870057dde573fae492dc85a4772ef42
#
_entry.id   e870057dde573fae492dc85a4772ef42
#
_cell.length_a   1.000
_cell.length_b   1.000
_cell.length_c   1.000
_cell.angle_alpha   90.00
_cell.angle_beta   90.00
_cell.angle_gamma   90.00
#
_symmetry.space_group_name_H-M   'P 1'
#
loop_
_entity.id
_entity.type
_entity.pdbx_description
1 polymer ?
#
loop_
_entity_poly.entity_id
_entity_poly.type
_entity_poly.pdbx_seq_one_letter_code
_entity_poly.pdbx_strand_id
1 'polypeptide(L)'
;MKKVLLILLFCIFQSWNGKAQADFYSLQPLGDRYIYDPEYFDDSRELQVYRSGVDAMLKSDSLLTIYVFDAQYPPTFNLFCSTFELLYPGVPCIIVGISNPNRQSELTPPYTDEESVKGYDDPGKGDSLLLSLEKEIIPFIKSRYNTGSRNILVGHSLGGTFVTVSYTHLTLPTT
;
A
#
# COMPACT_ATOMS: atom_id res chain seq x y z
N MET A 1 -30.55 -39.16 27.15
CA MET A 1 -29.09 -38.87 27.14
C MET A 1 -28.58 -38.25 25.84
N LYS A 2 -29.00 -38.68 24.65
CA LYS A 2 -28.50 -38.13 23.36
C LYS A 2 -28.83 -36.63 23.11
N LYS A 3 -29.98 -36.15 23.59
CA LYS A 3 -30.39 -34.72 23.44
C LYS A 3 -29.58 -33.74 24.30
N VAL A 4 -29.16 -34.15 25.49
CA VAL A 4 -28.35 -33.33 26.39
C VAL A 4 -26.92 -33.16 25.85
N LEU A 5 -26.37 -34.20 25.23
CA LEU A 5 -25.04 -34.15 24.59
C LEU A 5 -25.01 -33.20 23.39
N LEU A 6 -26.09 -33.12 22.61
CA LEU A 6 -26.20 -32.22 21.48
C LEU A 6 -26.25 -30.74 21.88
N ILE A 7 -26.94 -30.43 23.00
CA ILE A 7 -27.02 -29.06 23.53
C ILE A 7 -25.67 -28.63 24.09
N LEU A 8 -24.94 -29.51 24.79
CA LEU A 8 -23.60 -29.23 25.30
C LEU A 8 -22.60 -28.99 24.18
N LEU A 9 -22.63 -29.76 23.08
CA LEU A 9 -21.82 -29.54 21.91
C LEU A 9 -22.14 -28.19 21.20
N PHE A 10 -23.42 -27.81 21.15
CA PHE A 10 -23.84 -26.54 20.56
C PHE A 10 -23.40 -25.33 21.40
N CYS A 11 -23.44 -25.43 22.73
CA CYS A 11 -22.97 -24.39 23.65
C CYS A 11 -21.44 -24.23 23.60
N ILE A 12 -20.68 -25.33 23.46
CA ILE A 12 -19.21 -25.26 23.29
C ILE A 12 -18.83 -24.62 21.94
N PHE A 13 -19.60 -24.91 20.89
CA PHE A 13 -19.37 -24.30 19.57
C PHE A 13 -19.70 -22.80 19.55
N GLN A 14 -20.72 -22.35 20.27
CA GLN A 14 -21.05 -20.92 20.38
C GLN A 14 -20.04 -20.13 21.21
N SER A 15 -19.51 -20.71 22.28
CA SER A 15 -18.48 -20.04 23.08
C SER A 15 -17.13 -19.94 22.39
N TRP A 16 -16.84 -20.80 21.43
CA TRP A 16 -15.61 -20.74 20.63
C TRP A 16 -15.70 -19.69 19.50
N ASN A 17 -16.88 -19.54 18.88
CA ASN A 17 -17.07 -18.56 17.81
C ASN A 17 -16.92 -17.10 18.29
N GLY A 18 -17.26 -16.79 19.55
CA GLY A 18 -17.15 -15.43 20.08
C GLY A 18 -15.70 -14.92 20.26
N LYS A 19 -14.74 -15.82 20.53
CA LYS A 19 -13.32 -15.45 20.64
C LYS A 19 -12.61 -15.42 19.29
N ALA A 20 -12.92 -16.35 18.41
CA ALA A 20 -12.35 -16.39 17.06
C ALA A 20 -12.75 -15.17 16.24
N GLN A 21 -13.94 -14.60 16.46
CA GLN A 21 -14.44 -13.46 15.72
C GLN A 21 -13.77 -12.13 16.10
N ALA A 22 -13.30 -11.99 17.35
CA ALA A 22 -12.59 -10.79 17.79
C ALA A 22 -11.17 -10.71 17.20
N ASP A 23 -10.49 -11.85 17.04
CA ASP A 23 -9.15 -11.90 16.47
C ASP A 23 -9.13 -11.84 14.94
N PHE A 24 -10.22 -12.23 14.28
CA PHE A 24 -10.33 -12.23 12.83
C PHE A 24 -10.43 -10.83 12.21
N TYR A 25 -10.90 -9.83 12.98
CA TYR A 25 -11.03 -8.45 12.51
C TYR A 25 -9.79 -7.59 12.74
N SER A 26 -8.79 -8.05 13.48
CA SER A 26 -7.50 -7.36 13.59
C SER A 26 -6.58 -7.76 12.45
N LEU A 27 -6.73 -7.10 11.29
CA LEU A 27 -5.78 -7.26 10.20
C LEU A 27 -4.42 -6.71 10.64
N GLN A 28 -3.47 -7.61 10.80
CA GLN A 28 -2.09 -7.24 11.07
C GLN A 28 -1.46 -6.69 9.79
N PRO A 29 -0.68 -5.62 9.87
CA PRO A 29 0.12 -5.14 8.75
C PRO A 29 1.06 -6.23 8.25
N LEU A 30 1.16 -6.37 6.92
CA LEU A 30 2.10 -7.30 6.30
C LEU A 30 3.48 -6.65 6.15
N GLY A 31 4.54 -7.41 6.50
CA GLY A 31 5.94 -7.00 6.27
C GLY A 31 6.50 -5.99 7.27
N ASP A 32 7.57 -5.32 6.87
CA ASP A 32 8.27 -4.33 7.68
C ASP A 32 7.51 -2.98 7.65
N ARG A 33 7.53 -2.23 8.75
CA ARG A 33 6.91 -0.91 8.84
C ARG A 33 7.94 0.15 9.17
N TYR A 34 7.87 1.27 8.47
CA TYR A 34 8.72 2.43 8.68
C TYR A 34 7.86 3.68 8.84
N ILE A 35 8.19 4.51 9.81
CA ILE A 35 7.66 5.86 9.94
C ILE A 35 8.77 6.81 9.51
N TYR A 36 8.47 7.77 8.65
CA TYR A 36 9.40 8.80 8.23
C TYR A 36 8.70 10.15 8.12
N ASP A 37 9.49 11.21 8.27
CA ASP A 37 9.05 12.59 8.18
C ASP A 37 9.51 13.14 6.82
N PRO A 38 8.60 13.33 5.85
CA PRO A 38 8.93 13.82 4.52
C PRO A 38 9.24 15.33 4.54
N GLU A 39 10.13 15.78 3.66
CA GLU A 39 10.40 17.22 3.47
C GLU A 39 9.27 17.94 2.72
N TYR A 40 8.48 17.21 1.94
CA TYR A 40 7.40 17.75 1.09
C TYR A 40 6.02 17.81 1.76
N PHE A 41 5.91 17.33 3.00
CA PHE A 41 4.66 17.28 3.78
C PHE A 41 4.94 17.49 5.25
N ASP A 42 3.97 18.04 5.98
CA ASP A 42 4.10 18.32 7.41
C ASP A 42 3.83 17.07 8.28
N ASP A 43 3.14 16.06 7.73
CA ASP A 43 2.73 14.88 8.47
C ASP A 43 3.67 13.69 8.23
N SER A 44 4.04 13.00 9.32
CA SER A 44 4.76 11.72 9.24
C SER A 44 4.01 10.68 8.41
N ARG A 45 4.74 9.84 7.69
CA ARG A 45 4.17 8.80 6.83
C ARG A 45 4.59 7.42 7.26
N GLU A 46 3.68 6.49 7.06
CA GLU A 46 3.98 5.07 7.19
C GLU A 46 4.25 4.46 5.82
N LEU A 47 5.34 3.71 5.75
CA LEU A 47 5.64 2.80 4.65
C LEU A 47 5.52 1.36 5.18
N GLN A 48 4.80 0.52 4.44
CA GLN A 48 4.74 -0.92 4.69
C GLN A 48 5.53 -1.63 3.58
N VAL A 49 6.48 -2.49 3.93
CA VAL A 49 7.33 -3.16 2.94
C VAL A 49 7.13 -4.66 3.02
N TYR A 50 6.48 -5.21 2.01
CA TYR A 50 6.26 -6.63 1.84
C TYR A 50 7.26 -7.23 0.85
N ARG A 51 7.82 -8.38 1.18
CA ARG A 51 8.79 -9.12 0.34
C ARG A 51 8.11 -10.34 -0.25
N SER A 52 7.88 -10.32 -1.56
CA SER A 52 7.33 -11.45 -2.31
C SER A 52 8.44 -12.34 -2.83
N GLY A 53 8.21 -13.65 -2.88
CA GLY A 53 9.15 -14.62 -3.43
C GLY A 53 10.48 -14.69 -2.68
N VAL A 54 10.47 -14.72 -1.35
CA VAL A 54 11.66 -14.62 -0.48
C VAL A 54 12.77 -15.58 -0.86
N ASP A 55 12.45 -16.82 -1.21
CA ASP A 55 13.45 -17.83 -1.58
C ASP A 55 14.18 -17.48 -2.90
N ALA A 56 13.51 -16.79 -3.81
CA ALA A 56 14.09 -16.34 -5.07
C ALA A 56 14.87 -15.02 -4.93
N MET A 57 14.58 -14.21 -3.90
CA MET A 57 15.28 -12.94 -3.63
C MET A 57 16.77 -13.14 -3.42
N LEU A 58 17.17 -14.23 -2.78
CA LEU A 58 18.58 -14.56 -2.49
C LEU A 58 19.41 -14.80 -3.77
N LYS A 59 18.75 -14.99 -4.90
CA LYS A 59 19.36 -15.30 -6.19
C LYS A 59 19.24 -14.16 -7.20
N SER A 60 18.59 -13.04 -6.82
CA SER A 60 18.36 -11.92 -7.72
C SER A 60 19.35 -10.80 -7.50
N ASP A 61 20.01 -10.36 -8.56
CA ASP A 61 20.95 -9.23 -8.52
C ASP A 61 20.24 -7.89 -8.34
N SER A 62 18.94 -7.80 -8.70
CA SER A 62 18.11 -6.61 -8.47
C SER A 62 16.63 -6.96 -8.49
N LEU A 63 15.86 -6.39 -7.58
CA LEU A 63 14.44 -6.67 -7.42
C LEU A 63 13.57 -5.59 -8.08
N LEU A 64 12.47 -6.02 -8.68
CA LEU A 64 11.38 -5.14 -9.07
C LEU A 64 10.77 -4.50 -7.81
N THR A 65 10.44 -3.20 -7.87
CA THR A 65 9.73 -2.52 -6.79
C THR A 65 8.35 -2.08 -7.25
N ILE A 66 7.34 -2.36 -6.45
CA ILE A 66 5.94 -1.99 -6.68
C ILE A 66 5.51 -1.06 -5.55
N TYR A 67 5.11 0.18 -5.87
CA TYR A 67 4.61 1.17 -4.93
C TYR A 67 3.09 1.21 -5.00
N VAL A 68 2.43 0.96 -3.87
CA VAL A 68 0.96 0.90 -3.74
C VAL A 68 0.50 2.06 -2.87
N PHE A 69 -0.31 2.95 -3.43
CA PHE A 69 -0.87 4.10 -2.71
C PHE A 69 -2.11 3.71 -1.89
N ASP A 70 -2.50 4.56 -0.94
CA ASP A 70 -3.60 4.35 0.00
C ASP A 70 -3.39 3.17 0.98
N ALA A 71 -2.15 2.87 1.35
CA ALA A 71 -1.81 1.75 2.24
C ALA A 71 -2.20 1.98 3.71
N GLN A 72 -2.64 3.20 4.11
CA GLN A 72 -3.27 3.44 5.41
C GLN A 72 -4.55 2.60 5.59
N TYR A 73 -5.07 2.04 4.51
CA TYR A 73 -6.17 1.10 4.50
C TYR A 73 -5.63 -0.34 4.41
N PRO A 74 -5.36 -1.03 5.54
CA PRO A 74 -4.73 -2.36 5.55
C PRO A 74 -5.43 -3.38 4.64
N PRO A 75 -6.79 -3.40 4.53
CA PRO A 75 -7.45 -4.33 3.62
C PRO A 75 -7.00 -4.18 2.17
N THR A 76 -6.78 -2.96 1.69
CA THR A 76 -6.36 -2.70 0.30
C THR A 76 -4.96 -3.20 0.04
N PHE A 77 -4.01 -2.85 0.89
CA PHE A 77 -2.62 -3.28 0.76
C PHE A 77 -2.47 -4.79 0.93
N ASN A 78 -3.10 -5.38 1.96
CA ASN A 78 -3.05 -6.81 2.21
C ASN A 78 -3.69 -7.62 1.06
N LEU A 79 -4.81 -7.12 0.51
CA LEU A 79 -5.45 -7.74 -0.65
C LEU A 79 -4.52 -7.73 -1.86
N PHE A 80 -3.85 -6.60 -2.12
CA PHE A 80 -2.89 -6.50 -3.22
C PHE A 80 -1.75 -7.51 -3.04
N CYS A 81 -1.09 -7.54 -1.88
CA CYS A 81 0.01 -8.47 -1.60
C CYS A 81 -0.43 -9.93 -1.73
N SER A 82 -1.58 -10.29 -1.15
CA SER A 82 -2.12 -11.65 -1.19
C SER A 82 -2.50 -12.07 -2.61
N THR A 83 -3.10 -11.17 -3.39
CA THR A 83 -3.44 -11.42 -4.79
C THR A 83 -2.19 -11.57 -5.65
N PHE A 84 -1.18 -10.74 -5.39
CA PHE A 84 0.10 -10.83 -6.09
C PHE A 84 0.76 -12.19 -5.84
N GLU A 85 0.85 -12.65 -4.59
CA GLU A 85 1.40 -13.97 -4.25
C GLU A 85 0.61 -15.12 -4.89
N LEU A 86 -0.71 -15.00 -4.95
CA LEU A 86 -1.59 -16.02 -5.55
C LEU A 86 -1.37 -16.11 -7.07
N LEU A 87 -1.25 -14.99 -7.75
CA LEU A 87 -1.16 -14.95 -9.21
C LEU A 87 0.27 -15.11 -9.74
N TYR A 88 1.25 -14.69 -8.94
CA TYR A 88 2.67 -14.69 -9.29
C TYR A 88 3.53 -15.36 -8.21
N PRO A 89 3.25 -16.64 -7.88
CA PRO A 89 3.94 -17.32 -6.79
C PRO A 89 5.44 -17.39 -7.06
N GLY A 90 6.24 -16.99 -6.08
CA GLY A 90 7.69 -17.05 -6.16
C GLY A 90 8.36 -15.98 -7.03
N VAL A 91 7.63 -15.00 -7.55
CA VAL A 91 8.22 -13.83 -8.24
C VAL A 91 8.85 -12.90 -7.20
N PRO A 92 10.20 -12.71 -7.22
CA PRO A 92 10.87 -11.89 -6.23
C PRO A 92 10.63 -10.40 -6.52
N CYS A 93 9.97 -9.70 -5.61
CA CYS A 93 9.81 -8.25 -5.66
C CYS A 93 9.64 -7.63 -4.27
N ILE A 94 9.84 -6.33 -4.20
CA ILE A 94 9.54 -5.49 -3.05
C ILE A 94 8.22 -4.76 -3.32
N ILE A 95 7.22 -4.94 -2.47
CA ILE A 95 5.94 -4.23 -2.54
C ILE A 95 5.91 -3.22 -1.40
N VAL A 96 5.83 -1.93 -1.74
CA VAL A 96 5.88 -0.82 -0.81
C VAL A 96 4.50 -0.15 -0.75
N GLY A 97 3.83 -0.29 0.37
CA GLY A 97 2.60 0.44 0.65
C GLY A 97 2.94 1.83 1.19
N ILE A 98 2.39 2.86 0.58
CA ILE A 98 2.55 4.26 0.98
C ILE A 98 1.25 4.73 1.60
N SER A 99 1.30 5.18 2.86
CA SER A 99 0.14 5.82 3.48
C SER A 99 -0.02 7.25 2.95
N ASN A 100 -1.26 7.62 2.67
CA ASN A 100 -1.66 8.95 2.24
C ASN A 100 -2.67 9.51 3.25
N PRO A 101 -2.22 10.09 4.39
CA PRO A 101 -3.11 10.57 5.45
C PRO A 101 -4.16 11.55 4.93
N ASN A 102 -3.77 12.48 4.10
CA ASN A 102 -4.68 13.40 3.42
C ASN A 102 -4.80 13.03 1.92
N ARG A 103 -5.42 11.88 1.64
CA ARG A 103 -5.51 11.35 0.28
C ARG A 103 -6.18 12.27 -0.74
N GLN A 104 -7.13 13.12 -0.30
CA GLN A 104 -7.82 14.05 -1.20
C GLN A 104 -6.89 15.16 -1.66
N SER A 105 -6.02 15.63 -0.79
CA SER A 105 -5.00 16.61 -1.10
C SER A 105 -3.87 16.01 -1.94
N GLU A 106 -3.32 14.89 -1.48
CA GLU A 106 -2.07 14.31 -1.97
C GLU A 106 -2.19 13.57 -3.29
N LEU A 107 -3.35 12.93 -3.54
CA LEU A 107 -3.56 12.13 -4.75
C LEU A 107 -4.25 12.91 -5.88
N THR A 108 -4.58 14.18 -5.66
CA THR A 108 -5.10 15.05 -6.71
C THR A 108 -3.98 15.84 -7.38
N PRO A 109 -3.95 15.88 -8.72
CA PRO A 109 -3.01 16.73 -9.45
C PRO A 109 -3.32 18.21 -9.21
N PRO A 110 -2.38 19.13 -9.50
CA PRO A 110 -2.69 20.54 -9.61
C PRO A 110 -3.88 20.74 -10.55
N TYR A 111 -4.79 21.60 -10.18
CA TYR A 111 -6.03 21.84 -10.91
C TYR A 111 -6.07 23.28 -11.45
N THR A 112 -6.77 23.45 -12.58
CA THR A 112 -6.98 24.76 -13.22
C THR A 112 -8.43 25.21 -13.10
N ASP A 113 -9.33 24.33 -12.69
CA ASP A 113 -10.76 24.55 -12.57
C ASP A 113 -11.25 24.14 -11.18
N GLU A 114 -11.71 25.11 -10.39
CA GLU A 114 -12.20 24.90 -9.02
C GLU A 114 -13.41 23.98 -8.95
N GLU A 115 -14.25 23.94 -10.00
CA GLU A 115 -15.44 23.07 -10.01
C GLU A 115 -15.05 21.58 -10.07
N SER A 116 -13.94 21.23 -10.73
CA SER A 116 -13.47 19.85 -10.84
C SER A 116 -13.02 19.24 -9.52
N VAL A 117 -12.66 20.06 -8.55
CA VAL A 117 -12.17 19.65 -7.21
C VAL A 117 -13.13 20.05 -6.10
N LYS A 118 -14.32 20.51 -6.45
CA LYS A 118 -15.35 20.90 -5.50
C LYS A 118 -15.71 19.74 -4.56
N GLY A 119 -15.58 19.98 -3.26
CA GLY A 119 -15.83 18.98 -2.24
C GLY A 119 -14.59 18.17 -1.82
N TYR A 120 -13.44 18.43 -2.42
CA TYR A 120 -12.16 17.93 -1.90
C TYR A 120 -11.59 18.91 -0.87
N ASP A 121 -10.91 18.35 0.15
CA ASP A 121 -10.21 19.15 1.17
C ASP A 121 -8.77 19.38 0.72
N ASP A 122 -8.39 20.68 0.54
CA ASP A 122 -7.06 21.14 0.17
C ASP A 122 -6.40 20.33 -0.99
N PRO A 123 -7.08 20.17 -2.16
CA PRO A 123 -6.59 19.34 -3.26
C PRO A 123 -5.38 19.96 -3.97
N GLY A 124 -4.68 19.13 -4.80
CA GLY A 124 -3.66 19.60 -5.73
C GLY A 124 -2.21 19.40 -5.31
N LYS A 125 -1.94 18.58 -4.29
CA LYS A 125 -0.56 18.27 -3.83
C LYS A 125 0.07 17.04 -4.49
N GLY A 126 -0.49 16.57 -5.61
CA GLY A 126 0.04 15.42 -6.33
C GLY A 126 1.49 15.58 -6.78
N ASP A 127 1.90 16.78 -7.20
CA ASP A 127 3.29 17.06 -7.57
C ASP A 127 4.24 16.95 -6.37
N SER A 128 3.82 17.40 -5.18
CA SER A 128 4.59 17.21 -3.94
C SER A 128 4.74 15.73 -3.58
N LEU A 129 3.68 14.93 -3.78
CA LEU A 129 3.76 13.49 -3.57
C LEU A 129 4.70 12.82 -4.57
N LEU A 130 4.68 13.25 -5.82
CA LEU A 130 5.59 12.74 -6.85
C LEU A 130 7.04 13.07 -6.53
N LEU A 131 7.32 14.29 -6.07
CA LEU A 131 8.65 14.69 -5.61
C LEU A 131 9.10 13.88 -4.38
N SER A 132 8.24 13.71 -3.38
CA SER A 132 8.53 12.86 -2.23
C SER A 132 8.82 11.41 -2.64
N LEU A 133 8.03 10.85 -3.57
CA LEU A 133 8.29 9.52 -4.11
C LEU A 133 9.67 9.42 -4.74
N GLU A 134 10.03 10.38 -5.61
CA GLU A 134 11.29 10.38 -6.36
C GLU A 134 12.51 10.66 -5.49
N LYS A 135 12.42 11.67 -4.63
CA LYS A 135 13.58 12.20 -3.90
C LYS A 135 13.78 11.55 -2.52
N GLU A 136 12.71 11.01 -1.94
CA GLU A 136 12.75 10.46 -0.58
C GLU A 136 12.45 8.96 -0.53
N ILE A 137 11.23 8.54 -0.96
CA ILE A 137 10.75 7.17 -0.76
C ILE A 137 11.59 6.16 -1.58
N ILE A 138 11.78 6.41 -2.87
CA ILE A 138 12.58 5.51 -3.73
C ILE A 138 14.02 5.39 -3.22
N PRO A 139 14.77 6.48 -2.91
CA PRO A 139 16.09 6.38 -2.30
C PRO A 139 16.10 5.66 -0.95
N PHE A 140 15.10 5.92 -0.09
CA PHE A 140 14.98 5.24 1.19
C PHE A 140 14.84 3.72 1.03
N ILE A 141 13.98 3.26 0.11
CA ILE A 141 13.81 1.84 -0.18
C ILE A 141 15.09 1.24 -0.78
N LYS A 142 15.72 1.92 -1.73
CA LYS A 142 17.00 1.49 -2.34
C LYS A 142 18.13 1.36 -1.33
N SER A 143 18.14 2.17 -0.28
CA SER A 143 19.18 2.09 0.76
C SER A 143 19.04 0.87 1.66
N ARG A 144 17.87 0.21 1.69
CA ARG A 144 17.55 -0.92 2.59
C ARG A 144 17.34 -2.23 1.87
N TYR A 145 16.96 -2.18 0.62
CA TYR A 145 16.63 -3.36 -0.17
C TYR A 145 17.39 -3.34 -1.50
N ASN A 146 17.81 -4.50 -1.97
CA ASN A 146 18.50 -4.64 -3.26
C ASN A 146 17.50 -4.47 -4.42
N THR A 147 17.03 -3.25 -4.66
CA THR A 147 16.06 -2.91 -5.70
C THR A 147 16.73 -2.43 -6.98
N GLY A 148 16.14 -2.80 -8.12
CA GLY A 148 16.58 -2.36 -9.44
C GLY A 148 16.10 -0.96 -9.82
N SER A 149 16.25 -0.63 -11.10
CA SER A 149 15.78 0.64 -11.66
C SER A 149 14.30 0.64 -12.04
N ARG A 150 13.68 -0.54 -12.16
CA ARG A 150 12.28 -0.65 -12.55
C ARG A 150 11.36 -0.49 -11.36
N ASN A 151 10.49 0.52 -11.43
CA ASN A 151 9.46 0.80 -10.45
C ASN A 151 8.08 0.70 -11.12
N ILE A 152 7.10 0.12 -10.42
CA ILE A 152 5.69 0.08 -10.83
C ILE A 152 4.90 0.87 -9.80
N LEU A 153 4.01 1.74 -10.25
CA LEU A 153 3.07 2.47 -9.41
C LEU A 153 1.70 1.82 -9.52
N VAL A 154 1.03 1.64 -8.39
CA VAL A 154 -0.30 1.03 -8.29
C VAL A 154 -1.19 1.91 -7.42
N GLY A 155 -2.38 2.22 -7.92
CA GLY A 155 -3.37 3.00 -7.19
C GLY A 155 -4.79 2.58 -7.53
N HIS A 156 -5.70 2.75 -6.59
CA HIS A 156 -7.12 2.51 -6.75
C HIS A 156 -7.89 3.83 -6.64
N SER A 157 -8.93 4.02 -7.46
CA SER A 157 -9.76 5.24 -7.43
C SER A 157 -8.89 6.50 -7.59
N LEU A 158 -8.89 7.40 -6.63
CA LEU A 158 -8.06 8.63 -6.64
C LEU A 158 -6.56 8.31 -6.75
N GLY A 159 -6.08 7.23 -6.11
CA GLY A 159 -4.72 6.73 -6.29
C GLY A 159 -4.44 6.32 -7.73
N GLY A 160 -5.42 5.75 -8.44
CA GLY A 160 -5.33 5.45 -9.87
C GLY A 160 -5.20 6.70 -10.73
N THR A 161 -5.93 7.77 -10.40
CA THR A 161 -5.80 9.09 -11.04
C THR A 161 -4.39 9.63 -10.88
N PHE A 162 -3.86 9.62 -9.64
CA PHE A 162 -2.49 10.04 -9.36
C PHE A 162 -1.46 9.26 -10.19
N VAL A 163 -1.56 7.93 -10.23
CA VAL A 163 -0.64 7.08 -11.02
C VAL A 163 -0.68 7.43 -12.51
N THR A 164 -1.87 7.66 -13.05
CA THR A 164 -2.05 8.01 -14.48
C THR A 164 -1.39 9.35 -14.82
N VAL A 165 -1.61 10.36 -13.98
CA VAL A 165 -1.01 11.69 -14.17
C VAL A 165 0.50 11.64 -13.98
N SER A 166 0.99 10.95 -12.93
CA SER A 166 2.42 10.77 -12.67
C SER A 166 3.16 10.13 -13.84
N TYR A 167 2.53 9.17 -14.54
CA TYR A 167 3.11 8.55 -15.73
C TYR A 167 3.38 9.57 -16.84
N THR A 168 2.48 10.51 -17.06
CA THR A 168 2.66 11.56 -18.08
C THR A 168 3.79 12.53 -17.72
N HIS A 169 3.96 12.84 -16.44
CA HIS A 169 5.04 13.72 -15.96
C HIS A 169 6.43 13.05 -16.01
N LEU A 170 6.50 11.74 -15.72
CA LEU A 170 7.77 11.00 -15.70
C LEU A 170 8.26 10.55 -17.08
N THR A 171 7.37 10.46 -18.08
CA THR A 171 7.69 9.87 -19.40
C THR A 171 7.79 10.89 -20.52
N LEU A 172 7.30 12.13 -20.34
CA LEU A 172 7.44 13.17 -21.35
C LEU A 172 8.86 13.76 -21.27
N PRO A 173 9.61 13.81 -22.40
CA PRO A 173 10.87 14.54 -22.44
C PRO A 173 10.57 16.00 -22.11
N THR A 174 11.23 16.55 -21.09
CA THR A 174 11.28 18.00 -20.90
C THR A 174 12.02 18.59 -22.06
N THR A 175 11.28 19.11 -23.05
CA THR A 175 11.82 19.88 -24.18
C THR A 175 12.35 21.22 -23.71
#